data_85a9a2efcd724aefe9fc006f33e3b70a
#
_entry.id   85a9a2efcd724aefe9fc006f33e3b70a
#
_cell.length_a   1.000
_cell.length_b   1.000
_cell.length_c   1.000
_cell.angle_alpha   90.00
_cell.angle_beta   90.00
_cell.angle_gamma   90.00
#
_symmetry.space_group_name_H-M   'P 1'
#
loop_
_entity.id
_entity.type
_entity.pdbx_description
1 polymer ?
#
loop_
_entity_poly.entity_id
_entity_poly.type
_entity_poly.pdbx_seq_one_letter_code
_entity_poly.pdbx_strand_id
1 'polypeptide(L)'
;MSELQLIITTHGRKDKQLTLESLIGSGLMQRTTLVCPQKEYGYLRSLRDDYNVVAQPDPNWYLPEKRDWVVKEWVRRGHDKIVLLDDDLRFSTRISKDDWHLRPITGKELAAEFQRLEDKLGPEFPHVGFAQRQGNNTIEEVGWKTPGKQVCMMAYYLPIVAKEVDWGLVVCRGDMCATLQLLLKGYPNAVLTETCHDQREFDAPGGCSRYRTVEMLNSEAEKFVNLFPGYASIAKKEYNKKTSKSDKKDSAIRLELIVQWQKALEEGTRVRKDKQ
;
A
#
# COMPACT_ATOMS: atom_id res chain seq x y z
N MET A 1 1.21 15.19 -18.54
CA MET A 1 0.95 14.46 -17.27
C MET A 1 2.28 14.28 -16.57
N SER A 2 2.34 14.47 -15.27
CA SER A 2 3.58 14.29 -14.50
C SER A 2 3.93 12.81 -14.41
N GLU A 3 5.24 12.50 -14.37
CA GLU A 3 5.73 11.13 -14.16
C GLU A 3 5.33 10.60 -12.78
N LEU A 4 5.15 9.28 -12.66
CA LEU A 4 4.86 8.60 -11.41
C LEU A 4 6.01 8.80 -10.40
N GLN A 5 5.72 9.38 -9.24
CA GLN A 5 6.67 9.55 -8.15
C GLN A 5 6.57 8.38 -7.16
N LEU A 6 7.69 7.81 -6.77
CA LEU A 6 7.77 6.71 -5.82
C LEU A 6 8.06 7.27 -4.43
N ILE A 7 7.15 7.01 -3.48
CA ILE A 7 7.25 7.55 -2.12
C ILE A 7 7.36 6.38 -1.15
N ILE A 8 8.52 6.20 -0.57
CA ILE A 8 8.79 5.16 0.43
C ILE A 8 8.69 5.80 1.80
N THR A 9 7.72 5.34 2.60
CA THR A 9 7.59 5.80 3.98
C THR A 9 8.36 4.89 4.92
N THR A 10 9.32 5.45 5.67
CA THR A 10 10.15 4.68 6.59
C THR A 10 10.16 5.29 7.99
N HIS A 11 10.41 4.46 9.01
CA HIS A 11 10.60 4.87 10.40
C HIS A 11 11.28 3.78 11.23
N GLY A 12 12.47 4.08 11.76
CA GLY A 12 13.23 3.13 12.60
C GLY A 12 13.85 1.97 11.84
N ARG A 13 13.96 2.08 10.51
CA ARG A 13 14.53 1.06 9.60
C ARG A 13 15.59 1.64 8.67
N LYS A 14 16.31 2.66 9.14
CA LYS A 14 17.31 3.36 8.32
C LYS A 14 18.37 2.43 7.69
N ASP A 15 18.67 1.30 8.34
CA ASP A 15 19.68 0.31 7.90
C ASP A 15 19.08 -0.85 7.08
N LYS A 16 17.76 -0.85 6.84
CA LYS A 16 17.03 -1.91 6.11
C LYS A 16 16.00 -1.30 5.16
N GLN A 17 16.45 -0.90 4.01
CA GLN A 17 15.61 -0.27 2.97
C GLN A 17 15.38 -1.25 1.81
N LEU A 18 14.66 -2.38 2.07
CA LEU A 18 14.50 -3.46 1.09
C LEU A 18 13.79 -3.00 -0.20
N THR A 19 12.82 -2.11 -0.05
CA THR A 19 12.11 -1.52 -1.21
C THR A 19 13.08 -0.69 -2.05
N LEU A 20 13.88 0.15 -1.41
CA LEU A 20 14.88 0.97 -2.11
C LEU A 20 15.94 0.09 -2.79
N GLU A 21 16.43 -0.96 -2.11
CA GLU A 21 17.35 -1.95 -2.67
C GLU A 21 16.79 -2.62 -3.94
N SER A 22 15.49 -2.94 -3.95
CA SER A 22 14.81 -3.53 -5.11
C SER A 22 14.75 -2.60 -6.32
N LEU A 23 14.82 -1.27 -6.10
CA LEU A 23 14.78 -0.25 -7.16
C LEU A 23 16.17 0.06 -7.75
N ILE A 24 17.26 -0.42 -7.16
CA ILE A 24 18.62 -0.17 -7.68
C ILE A 24 18.74 -0.73 -9.10
N GLY A 25 19.28 0.08 -10.01
CA GLY A 25 19.46 -0.29 -11.42
C GLY A 25 18.18 -0.25 -12.28
N SER A 26 17.06 0.18 -11.71
CA SER A 26 15.79 0.32 -12.44
C SER A 26 15.68 1.63 -13.25
N GLY A 27 16.43 2.66 -12.89
CA GLY A 27 16.23 4.02 -13.39
C GLY A 27 15.12 4.79 -12.63
N LEU A 28 14.46 4.16 -11.65
CA LEU A 28 13.38 4.77 -10.87
C LEU A 28 13.88 5.57 -9.66
N MET A 29 15.15 5.42 -9.29
CA MET A 29 15.75 6.03 -8.11
C MET A 29 15.58 7.56 -8.11
N GLN A 30 15.77 8.23 -9.25
CA GLN A 30 15.65 9.69 -9.38
C GLN A 30 14.22 10.20 -9.14
N ARG A 31 13.21 9.34 -9.32
CA ARG A 31 11.80 9.60 -9.02
C ARG A 31 11.36 9.09 -7.64
N THR A 32 12.34 8.58 -6.85
CA THR A 32 12.08 8.01 -5.52
C THR A 32 12.38 9.03 -4.43
N THR A 33 11.47 9.15 -3.47
CA THR A 33 11.64 9.96 -2.26
C THR A 33 11.39 9.10 -1.03
N LEU A 34 12.36 9.06 -0.12
CA LEU A 34 12.19 8.53 1.24
C LEU A 34 11.56 9.61 2.13
N VAL A 35 10.46 9.27 2.78
CA VAL A 35 9.83 10.12 3.80
C VAL A 35 10.10 9.50 5.17
N CYS A 36 10.87 10.20 6.01
CA CYS A 36 11.38 9.68 7.27
C CYS A 36 11.26 10.71 8.42
N PRO A 37 11.39 10.29 9.70
CA PRO A 37 11.54 11.23 10.80
C PRO A 37 12.82 12.08 10.66
N GLN A 38 12.79 13.30 11.17
CA GLN A 38 13.94 14.24 11.11
C GLN A 38 15.25 13.63 11.63
N LYS A 39 15.19 12.79 12.68
CA LYS A 39 16.38 12.12 13.26
C LYS A 39 17.06 11.11 12.31
N GLU A 40 16.35 10.62 11.29
CA GLU A 40 16.86 9.66 10.31
C GLU A 40 17.30 10.34 9.01
N TYR A 41 16.88 11.59 8.79
CA TYR A 41 17.09 12.34 7.56
C TYR A 41 18.57 12.42 7.15
N GLY A 42 19.45 12.87 8.06
CA GLY A 42 20.87 13.05 7.76
C GLY A 42 21.55 11.74 7.33
N TYR A 43 21.24 10.65 8.03
CA TYR A 43 21.79 9.33 7.72
C TYR A 43 21.29 8.84 6.35
N LEU A 44 19.98 8.84 6.10
CA LEU A 44 19.40 8.38 4.84
C LEU A 44 19.88 9.22 3.65
N ARG A 45 20.05 10.53 3.84
CA ARG A 45 20.57 11.43 2.80
C ARG A 45 22.03 11.15 2.46
N SER A 46 22.83 10.65 3.43
CA SER A 46 24.25 10.35 3.22
C SER A 46 24.54 9.00 2.55
N LEU A 47 23.54 8.12 2.44
CA LEU A 47 23.75 6.79 1.86
C LEU A 47 23.98 6.83 0.35
N ARG A 48 23.23 7.68 -0.37
CA ARG A 48 23.28 7.81 -1.83
C ARG A 48 22.73 9.17 -2.24
N ASP A 49 23.05 9.60 -3.44
CA ASP A 49 22.62 10.87 -4.05
C ASP A 49 21.62 10.72 -5.20
N ASP A 50 21.31 9.47 -5.58
CA ASP A 50 20.42 9.16 -6.70
C ASP A 50 18.91 9.05 -6.34
N TYR A 51 18.54 9.36 -5.09
CA TYR A 51 17.16 9.52 -4.64
C TYR A 51 16.98 10.74 -3.73
N ASN A 52 15.72 11.10 -3.48
CA ASN A 52 15.40 12.20 -2.58
C ASN A 52 15.09 11.73 -1.17
N VAL A 53 15.37 12.55 -0.17
CA VAL A 53 14.95 12.34 1.22
C VAL A 53 14.21 13.57 1.70
N VAL A 54 13.08 13.36 2.37
CA VAL A 54 12.26 14.42 2.97
C VAL A 54 11.95 14.02 4.41
N ALA A 55 12.17 14.94 5.34
CA ALA A 55 11.75 14.76 6.72
C ALA A 55 10.25 15.04 6.86
N GLN A 56 9.53 14.14 7.53
CA GLN A 56 8.14 14.40 7.92
C GLN A 56 8.09 15.52 8.97
N PRO A 57 7.07 16.40 8.93
CA PRO A 57 6.96 17.54 9.85
C PRO A 57 6.90 17.15 11.33
N ASP A 58 6.14 16.12 11.67
CA ASP A 58 6.01 15.61 13.04
C ASP A 58 6.55 14.18 13.15
N PRO A 59 7.56 13.94 13.99
CA PRO A 59 8.15 12.61 14.19
C PRO A 59 7.19 11.61 14.86
N ASN A 60 6.13 12.08 15.51
CA ASN A 60 5.18 11.25 16.26
C ASN A 60 4.00 10.74 15.41
N TRP A 61 3.87 11.19 14.18
CA TRP A 61 2.79 10.75 13.29
C TRP A 61 2.73 9.24 13.17
N TYR A 62 1.51 8.73 13.20
CA TYR A 62 1.19 7.39 12.70
C TYR A 62 1.21 7.39 11.18
N LEU A 63 0.95 6.23 10.59
CA LEU A 63 0.99 6.08 9.14
C LEU A 63 -0.12 6.88 8.40
N PRO A 64 -1.36 7.00 8.93
CA PRO A 64 -2.41 7.79 8.28
C PRO A 64 -2.05 9.26 8.11
N GLU A 65 -1.57 9.93 9.16
CA GLU A 65 -1.17 11.34 9.12
C GLU A 65 -0.02 11.55 8.13
N LYS A 66 0.93 10.60 8.09
CA LYS A 66 2.03 10.64 7.14
C LYS A 66 1.53 10.52 5.70
N ARG A 67 0.59 9.60 5.43
CA ARG A 67 0.00 9.41 4.09
C ARG A 67 -0.82 10.62 3.66
N ASP A 68 -1.62 11.18 4.55
CA ASP A 68 -2.39 12.41 4.29
C ASP A 68 -1.47 13.57 3.92
N TRP A 69 -0.41 13.78 4.71
CA TRP A 69 0.57 14.82 4.43
C TRP A 69 1.29 14.58 3.10
N VAL A 70 1.72 13.35 2.80
CA VAL A 70 2.36 13.02 1.52
C VAL A 70 1.44 13.35 0.35
N VAL A 71 0.18 12.93 0.39
CA VAL A 71 -0.79 13.21 -0.67
C VAL A 71 -0.92 14.73 -0.90
N LYS A 72 -1.11 15.50 0.16
CA LYS A 72 -1.24 16.97 0.11
C LYS A 72 0.04 17.66 -0.39
N GLU A 73 1.18 17.21 0.09
CA GLU A 73 2.48 17.80 -0.27
C GLU A 73 2.84 17.52 -1.74
N TRP A 74 2.55 16.31 -2.28
CA TRP A 74 2.82 16.03 -3.68
C TRP A 74 1.86 16.77 -4.62
N VAL A 75 0.60 16.96 -4.23
CA VAL A 75 -0.31 17.89 -4.94
C VAL A 75 0.27 19.30 -4.95
N ARG A 76 0.75 19.80 -3.80
CA ARG A 76 1.36 21.15 -3.70
C ARG A 76 2.60 21.30 -4.57
N ARG A 77 3.35 20.22 -4.78
CA ARG A 77 4.53 20.15 -5.68
C ARG A 77 4.16 20.04 -7.16
N GLY A 78 2.88 19.94 -7.49
CA GLY A 78 2.39 19.84 -8.88
C GLY A 78 2.45 18.45 -9.49
N HIS A 79 2.49 17.40 -8.66
CA HIS A 79 2.43 16.03 -9.15
C HIS A 79 0.99 15.50 -9.20
N ASP A 80 0.68 14.72 -10.24
CA ASP A 80 -0.63 14.09 -10.42
C ASP A 80 -0.63 12.61 -10.00
N LYS A 81 0.54 11.96 -10.01
CA LYS A 81 0.69 10.52 -9.81
C LYS A 81 1.76 10.21 -8.78
N ILE A 82 1.40 9.42 -7.77
CA ILE A 82 2.35 8.87 -6.80
C ILE A 82 2.10 7.38 -6.61
N VAL A 83 3.12 6.66 -6.14
CA VAL A 83 2.94 5.36 -5.51
C VAL A 83 3.50 5.41 -4.08
N LEU A 84 2.65 5.09 -3.10
CA LEU A 84 3.05 4.89 -1.71
C LEU A 84 3.56 3.47 -1.53
N LEU A 85 4.75 3.33 -0.98
CA LEU A 85 5.44 2.06 -0.76
C LEU A 85 5.84 1.93 0.71
N ASP A 86 5.64 0.77 1.29
CA ASP A 86 6.29 0.41 2.55
C ASP A 86 7.79 0.15 2.30
N ASP A 87 8.64 0.27 3.30
CA ASP A 87 10.12 0.22 3.18
C ASP A 87 10.71 -1.20 3.12
N ASP A 88 9.87 -2.24 3.27
CA ASP A 88 10.27 -3.64 3.40
C ASP A 88 9.73 -4.56 2.29
N LEU A 89 9.42 -3.99 1.12
CA LEU A 89 8.86 -4.73 -0.01
C LEU A 89 9.93 -5.39 -0.87
N ARG A 90 9.59 -6.56 -1.38
CA ARG A 90 10.25 -7.23 -2.50
C ARG A 90 9.25 -7.51 -3.59
N PHE A 91 9.72 -7.61 -4.82
CA PHE A 91 8.87 -7.76 -5.97
C PHE A 91 9.14 -9.07 -6.68
N SER A 92 8.10 -9.65 -7.23
CA SER A 92 8.16 -10.91 -7.99
C SER A 92 7.18 -10.86 -9.14
N THR A 93 7.44 -11.59 -10.20
CA THR A 93 6.54 -11.76 -11.34
C THR A 93 6.33 -13.23 -11.66
N ARG A 94 5.27 -13.53 -12.41
CA ARG A 94 5.03 -14.88 -12.95
C ARG A 94 5.94 -15.13 -14.13
N ILE A 95 6.37 -16.38 -14.28
CA ILE A 95 7.20 -16.82 -15.41
C ILE A 95 6.36 -16.86 -16.68
N SER A 96 5.13 -17.38 -16.55
CA SER A 96 4.14 -17.42 -17.64
C SER A 96 2.72 -17.37 -17.09
N LYS A 97 1.72 -17.27 -17.97
CA LYS A 97 0.31 -17.31 -17.57
C LYS A 97 -0.08 -18.64 -16.92
N ASP A 98 0.50 -19.72 -17.38
CA ASP A 98 0.19 -21.08 -16.95
C ASP A 98 1.03 -21.54 -15.75
N ASP A 99 2.04 -20.72 -15.38
CA ASP A 99 2.92 -21.02 -14.25
C ASP A 99 2.59 -20.13 -13.06
N TRP A 100 2.07 -20.74 -12.00
CA TRP A 100 1.78 -20.08 -10.74
C TRP A 100 3.03 -19.70 -9.92
N HIS A 101 4.23 -20.17 -10.31
CA HIS A 101 5.47 -19.79 -9.65
C HIS A 101 5.80 -18.33 -9.86
N LEU A 102 6.28 -17.70 -8.80
CA LEU A 102 6.70 -16.31 -8.77
C LEU A 102 8.22 -16.25 -8.61
N ARG A 103 8.90 -15.60 -9.54
CA ARG A 103 10.32 -15.31 -9.44
C ARG A 103 10.57 -13.85 -9.03
N PRO A 104 11.65 -13.55 -8.27
CA PRO A 104 12.03 -12.19 -7.96
C PRO A 104 12.31 -11.38 -9.22
N ILE A 105 11.94 -10.08 -9.18
CA ILE A 105 12.30 -9.10 -10.20
C ILE A 105 12.94 -7.86 -9.58
N THR A 106 13.88 -7.27 -10.30
CA THR A 106 14.58 -6.03 -9.93
C THR A 106 14.99 -5.27 -11.18
N GLY A 107 15.62 -4.11 -11.02
CA GLY A 107 16.21 -3.36 -12.11
C GLY A 107 15.21 -2.99 -13.20
N LYS A 108 15.62 -3.11 -14.47
CA LYS A 108 14.82 -2.70 -15.64
C LYS A 108 13.50 -3.46 -15.77
N GLU A 109 13.46 -4.72 -15.35
CA GLU A 109 12.22 -5.50 -15.39
C GLU A 109 11.18 -4.94 -14.42
N LEU A 110 11.61 -4.61 -13.19
CA LEU A 110 10.74 -3.95 -12.22
C LEU A 110 10.29 -2.56 -12.73
N ALA A 111 11.18 -1.81 -13.41
CA ALA A 111 10.82 -0.53 -14.01
C ALA A 111 9.69 -0.65 -15.04
N ALA A 112 9.73 -1.69 -15.88
CA ALA A 112 8.68 -1.94 -16.86
C ALA A 112 7.31 -2.21 -16.19
N GLU A 113 7.30 -2.90 -15.06
CA GLU A 113 6.07 -3.13 -14.29
C GLU A 113 5.53 -1.83 -13.66
N PHE A 114 6.41 -0.96 -13.14
CA PHE A 114 5.99 0.37 -12.67
C PHE A 114 5.46 1.25 -13.82
N GLN A 115 6.02 1.12 -15.03
CA GLN A 115 5.48 1.81 -16.21
C GLN A 115 4.05 1.35 -16.53
N ARG A 116 3.76 0.04 -16.43
CA ARG A 116 2.38 -0.48 -16.58
C ARG A 116 1.41 0.11 -15.56
N LEU A 117 1.86 0.33 -14.30
CA LEU A 117 1.05 1.04 -13.29
C LEU A 117 0.82 2.49 -13.71
N GLU A 118 1.86 3.18 -14.14
CA GLU A 118 1.78 4.58 -14.55
C GLU A 118 0.82 4.79 -15.72
N ASP A 119 0.85 3.88 -16.70
CA ASP A 119 -0.04 3.89 -17.88
C ASP A 119 -1.50 3.64 -17.50
N LYS A 120 -1.74 2.74 -16.52
CA LYS A 120 -3.09 2.41 -16.06
C LYS A 120 -3.68 3.48 -15.14
N LEU A 121 -2.82 4.19 -14.39
CA LEU A 121 -3.21 5.17 -13.37
C LEU A 121 -3.74 6.46 -13.99
N GLY A 122 -4.96 6.83 -13.68
CA GLY A 122 -5.61 8.04 -14.19
C GLY A 122 -7.02 8.22 -13.67
N PRO A 123 -7.83 9.12 -14.28
CA PRO A 123 -9.20 9.39 -13.82
C PRO A 123 -10.13 8.18 -13.84
N GLU A 124 -9.92 7.24 -14.76
CA GLU A 124 -10.70 6.00 -14.87
C GLU A 124 -10.35 5.02 -13.74
N PHE A 125 -9.05 4.87 -13.44
CA PHE A 125 -8.54 4.04 -12.35
C PHE A 125 -7.65 4.89 -11.45
N PRO A 126 -8.22 5.66 -10.51
CA PRO A 126 -7.44 6.55 -9.65
C PRO A 126 -6.63 5.83 -8.57
N HIS A 127 -6.77 4.51 -8.46
CA HIS A 127 -6.05 3.66 -7.54
C HIS A 127 -5.65 2.35 -8.23
N VAL A 128 -4.35 2.10 -8.36
CA VAL A 128 -3.81 0.86 -8.94
C VAL A 128 -2.65 0.33 -8.10
N GLY A 129 -2.27 -0.93 -8.29
CA GLY A 129 -1.10 -1.52 -7.61
C GLY A 129 -0.82 -2.94 -8.04
N PHE A 130 0.26 -3.51 -7.50
CA PHE A 130 0.57 -4.93 -7.67
C PHE A 130 -0.17 -5.77 -6.64
N ALA A 131 -0.41 -7.03 -6.97
CA ALA A 131 -1.01 -7.97 -6.05
C ALA A 131 -0.09 -8.27 -4.86
N GLN A 132 -0.69 -8.57 -3.71
CA GLN A 132 0.05 -9.14 -2.59
C GLN A 132 0.39 -10.60 -2.91
N ARG A 133 1.64 -11.03 -2.71
CA ARG A 133 2.08 -12.40 -3.00
C ARG A 133 1.25 -13.45 -2.25
N GLN A 134 0.96 -13.20 -0.97
CA GLN A 134 0.09 -14.07 -0.20
C GLN A 134 -1.35 -14.02 -0.78
N GLY A 135 -1.86 -15.18 -1.19
CA GLY A 135 -3.17 -15.33 -1.80
C GLY A 135 -3.20 -15.08 -3.32
N ASN A 136 -2.05 -14.90 -3.95
CA ASN A 136 -1.94 -14.72 -5.40
C ASN A 136 -1.34 -15.96 -6.12
N ASN A 137 -1.19 -17.08 -5.43
CA ASN A 137 -0.62 -18.30 -5.99
C ASN A 137 -1.62 -19.10 -6.85
N THR A 138 -2.91 -18.91 -6.64
CA THR A 138 -3.98 -19.66 -7.29
C THR A 138 -5.00 -18.72 -7.91
N ILE A 139 -4.57 -17.86 -8.85
CA ILE A 139 -5.47 -16.98 -9.58
C ILE A 139 -5.85 -17.62 -10.92
N GLU A 140 -7.12 -17.57 -11.27
CA GLU A 140 -7.65 -18.08 -12.52
C GLU A 140 -7.30 -17.19 -13.70
N GLU A 141 -7.21 -15.85 -13.46
CA GLU A 141 -6.93 -14.85 -14.48
C GLU A 141 -5.66 -14.06 -14.13
N VAL A 142 -4.76 -13.96 -15.10
CA VAL A 142 -3.53 -13.15 -15.03
C VAL A 142 -3.77 -11.84 -15.77
N GLY A 143 -3.41 -10.71 -15.15
CA GLY A 143 -3.59 -9.38 -15.72
C GLY A 143 -4.19 -8.40 -14.70
N TRP A 144 -5.03 -7.48 -15.18
CA TRP A 144 -5.68 -6.49 -14.34
C TRP A 144 -6.97 -7.03 -13.74
N LYS A 145 -7.02 -7.13 -12.40
CA LYS A 145 -8.23 -7.48 -11.66
C LYS A 145 -8.90 -6.21 -11.11
N THR A 146 -10.20 -6.08 -11.31
CA THR A 146 -11.04 -4.97 -10.83
C THR A 146 -12.34 -5.49 -10.23
N PRO A 147 -12.73 -5.08 -9.01
CA PRO A 147 -11.88 -4.48 -8.00
C PRO A 147 -10.98 -5.50 -7.31
N GLY A 148 -9.96 -5.03 -6.60
CA GLY A 148 -9.07 -5.89 -5.84
C GLY A 148 -8.58 -5.28 -4.54
N LYS A 149 -8.17 -6.16 -3.59
CA LYS A 149 -7.51 -5.77 -2.36
C LYS A 149 -6.13 -5.18 -2.68
N GLN A 150 -5.82 -4.00 -2.14
CA GLN A 150 -4.50 -3.39 -2.19
C GLN A 150 -4.01 -3.06 -0.79
N VAL A 151 -2.75 -3.37 -0.51
CA VAL A 151 -2.07 -3.12 0.77
C VAL A 151 -0.58 -2.88 0.50
N CYS A 152 0.09 -2.13 1.36
CA CYS A 152 1.55 -1.92 1.37
C CYS A 152 2.14 -1.19 0.16
N MET A 153 1.51 -1.30 -1.00
CA MET A 153 1.89 -0.66 -2.25
C MET A 153 0.64 -0.15 -2.97
N MET A 154 0.51 1.16 -3.11
CA MET A 154 -0.70 1.80 -3.61
C MET A 154 -0.33 3.00 -4.49
N ALA A 155 -0.60 2.91 -5.78
CA ALA A 155 -0.47 4.04 -6.69
C ALA A 155 -1.78 4.82 -6.76
N TYR A 156 -1.67 6.15 -6.72
CA TYR A 156 -2.79 7.08 -6.62
C TYR A 156 -2.73 8.19 -7.66
N TYR A 157 -3.88 8.46 -8.28
CA TYR A 157 -4.11 9.66 -9.08
C TYR A 157 -4.60 10.78 -8.16
N LEU A 158 -3.70 11.70 -7.84
CA LEU A 158 -3.87 12.70 -6.79
C LEU A 158 -5.04 13.68 -6.99
N PRO A 159 -5.40 14.11 -8.24
CA PRO A 159 -6.54 15.00 -8.43
C PRO A 159 -7.87 14.47 -7.91
N ILE A 160 -8.00 13.15 -7.79
CA ILE A 160 -9.17 12.47 -7.19
C ILE A 160 -8.89 12.14 -5.74
N VAL A 161 -7.80 11.43 -5.45
CA VAL A 161 -7.53 10.85 -4.12
C VAL A 161 -7.39 11.90 -3.03
N ALA A 162 -6.78 13.05 -3.32
CA ALA A 162 -6.63 14.16 -2.38
C ALA A 162 -7.96 14.78 -1.93
N LYS A 163 -9.03 14.61 -2.71
CA LYS A 163 -10.37 15.13 -2.40
C LYS A 163 -11.28 14.07 -1.79
N GLU A 164 -11.08 12.82 -2.20
CA GLU A 164 -12.05 11.76 -1.96
C GLU A 164 -11.68 10.84 -0.79
N VAL A 165 -10.42 10.81 -0.35
CA VAL A 165 -9.95 9.93 0.72
C VAL A 165 -9.71 10.72 2.00
N ASP A 166 -10.40 10.33 3.06
CA ASP A 166 -10.10 10.72 4.43
C ASP A 166 -9.16 9.68 5.07
N TRP A 167 -7.92 10.08 5.27
CA TRP A 167 -6.88 9.23 5.86
C TRP A 167 -7.03 9.07 7.38
N GLY A 168 -7.75 9.98 8.05
CA GLY A 168 -7.92 9.99 9.51
C GLY A 168 -8.94 8.99 10.05
N LEU A 169 -9.67 8.28 9.20
CA LEU A 169 -10.74 7.38 9.63
C LEU A 169 -10.27 6.20 10.47
N VAL A 170 -9.10 5.63 10.17
CA VAL A 170 -8.54 4.49 10.91
C VAL A 170 -7.03 4.63 11.07
N VAL A 171 -6.48 4.15 12.19
CA VAL A 171 -5.03 4.14 12.43
C VAL A 171 -4.36 2.93 11.78
N CYS A 172 -5.03 1.79 11.81
CA CYS A 172 -4.58 0.56 11.16
C CYS A 172 -5.45 0.23 9.94
N ARG A 173 -4.89 -0.41 8.93
CA ARG A 173 -5.60 -0.80 7.70
C ARG A 173 -6.06 0.40 6.82
N GLY A 174 -5.35 1.52 6.91
CA GLY A 174 -5.64 2.74 6.15
C GLY A 174 -5.61 2.54 4.63
N ASP A 175 -4.81 1.60 4.14
CA ASP A 175 -4.78 1.15 2.73
C ASP A 175 -6.13 0.54 2.29
N MET A 176 -6.67 -0.39 3.07
CA MET A 176 -7.99 -0.98 2.80
C MET A 176 -9.11 0.07 2.93
N CYS A 177 -8.99 0.98 3.91
CA CYS A 177 -9.93 2.07 4.12
C CYS A 177 -9.97 3.02 2.93
N ALA A 178 -8.81 3.45 2.42
CA ALA A 178 -8.72 4.31 1.25
C ALA A 178 -9.32 3.65 -0.01
N THR A 179 -9.01 2.36 -0.23
CA THR A 179 -9.60 1.58 -1.33
C THR A 179 -11.13 1.55 -1.24
N LEU A 180 -11.68 1.23 -0.06
CA LEU A 180 -13.12 1.11 0.12
C LEU A 180 -13.85 2.45 -0.03
N GLN A 181 -13.26 3.54 0.47
CA GLN A 181 -13.80 4.90 0.26
C GLN A 181 -13.94 5.24 -1.22
N LEU A 182 -12.90 4.94 -2.03
CA LEU A 182 -12.91 5.21 -3.47
C LEU A 182 -13.96 4.35 -4.19
N LEU A 183 -14.03 3.05 -3.88
CA LEU A 183 -15.02 2.15 -4.48
C LEU A 183 -16.46 2.59 -4.20
N LEU A 184 -16.78 2.97 -2.94
CA LEU A 184 -18.09 3.46 -2.55
C LEU A 184 -18.49 4.80 -3.20
N LYS A 185 -17.51 5.53 -3.72
CA LYS A 185 -17.72 6.75 -4.52
C LYS A 185 -17.73 6.49 -6.03
N GLY A 186 -17.72 5.22 -6.43
CA GLY A 186 -17.77 4.79 -7.83
C GLY A 186 -16.45 4.96 -8.58
N TYR A 187 -15.31 5.01 -7.86
CA TYR A 187 -13.99 5.02 -8.45
C TYR A 187 -13.39 3.61 -8.38
N PRO A 188 -13.28 2.88 -9.51
CA PRO A 188 -12.69 1.54 -9.51
C PRO A 188 -11.20 1.58 -9.19
N ASN A 189 -10.70 0.50 -8.61
CA ASN A 189 -9.28 0.24 -8.54
C ASN A 189 -8.90 -0.94 -9.44
N ALA A 190 -7.63 -1.04 -9.81
CA ALA A 190 -7.12 -2.17 -10.57
C ALA A 190 -5.85 -2.73 -9.94
N VAL A 191 -5.77 -4.05 -9.82
CA VAL A 191 -4.64 -4.79 -9.26
C VAL A 191 -4.01 -5.64 -10.34
N LEU A 192 -2.72 -5.42 -10.60
CA LEU A 192 -1.96 -6.24 -11.54
C LEU A 192 -1.56 -7.54 -10.86
N THR A 193 -2.07 -8.67 -11.35
CA THR A 193 -1.87 -9.98 -10.71
C THR A 193 -0.65 -10.75 -11.24
N GLU A 194 -0.07 -10.31 -12.35
CA GLU A 194 1.18 -10.87 -12.88
C GLU A 194 2.37 -10.52 -11.99
N THR A 195 2.35 -9.30 -11.42
CA THR A 195 3.41 -8.79 -10.56
C THR A 195 2.91 -8.68 -9.14
N CYS A 196 3.75 -9.09 -8.21
CA CYS A 196 3.41 -9.15 -6.79
C CYS A 196 4.46 -8.45 -5.95
N HIS A 197 4.01 -7.91 -4.83
CA HIS A 197 4.89 -7.50 -3.75
C HIS A 197 4.76 -8.44 -2.55
N ASP A 198 5.82 -8.53 -1.77
CA ASP A 198 5.92 -9.36 -0.57
C ASP A 198 6.59 -8.58 0.57
N GLN A 199 6.01 -8.62 1.76
CA GLN A 199 6.64 -8.15 2.98
C GLN A 199 7.30 -9.33 3.70
N ARG A 200 8.59 -9.23 3.99
CA ARG A 200 9.31 -10.36 4.59
C ARG A 200 8.92 -10.67 6.02
N GLU A 201 8.63 -9.66 6.82
CA GLU A 201 8.40 -9.83 8.26
C GLU A 201 7.31 -8.87 8.73
N PHE A 202 6.11 -9.38 8.96
CA PHE A 202 4.98 -8.57 9.44
C PHE A 202 5.27 -7.83 10.77
N ASP A 203 6.11 -8.41 11.64
CA ASP A 203 6.46 -7.89 12.96
C ASP A 203 7.92 -7.44 13.07
N ALA A 204 8.60 -7.16 11.95
CA ALA A 204 9.95 -6.62 11.97
C ALA A 204 10.01 -5.30 12.76
N PRO A 205 11.06 -5.07 13.59
CA PRO A 205 11.22 -3.83 14.32
C PRO A 205 11.19 -2.60 13.41
N GLY A 206 10.53 -1.53 13.87
CA GLY A 206 10.37 -0.30 13.11
C GLY A 206 9.00 -0.20 12.41
N GLY A 207 8.78 0.87 11.64
CA GLY A 207 7.51 1.12 10.98
C GLY A 207 6.32 1.13 11.93
N CYS A 208 5.20 0.55 11.51
CA CYS A 208 3.97 0.47 12.30
C CYS A 208 4.08 -0.46 13.53
N SER A 209 5.02 -1.42 13.55
CA SER A 209 5.21 -2.33 14.69
C SER A 209 5.60 -1.60 15.99
N ARG A 210 6.07 -0.36 15.91
CA ARG A 210 6.40 0.51 17.06
C ARG A 210 5.19 0.82 17.96
N TYR A 211 4.00 0.92 17.39
CA TYR A 211 2.77 1.31 18.11
C TYR A 211 1.64 0.30 17.96
N ARG A 212 1.71 -0.59 16.99
CA ARG A 212 0.64 -1.52 16.66
C ARG A 212 0.64 -2.71 17.61
N THR A 213 -0.36 -2.75 18.52
CA THR A 213 -0.64 -3.90 19.40
C THR A 213 -1.78 -4.72 18.84
N VAL A 214 -2.00 -5.94 19.39
CA VAL A 214 -3.13 -6.80 19.01
C VAL A 214 -4.45 -6.13 19.38
N GLU A 215 -4.52 -5.48 20.54
CA GLU A 215 -5.69 -4.75 21.02
C GLU A 215 -6.03 -3.60 20.06
N MET A 216 -5.04 -2.81 19.64
CA MET A 216 -5.23 -1.76 18.64
C MET A 216 -5.70 -2.33 17.30
N LEU A 217 -5.11 -3.43 16.83
CA LEU A 217 -5.55 -4.07 15.60
C LEU A 217 -6.99 -4.55 15.65
N ASN A 218 -7.43 -5.06 16.81
CA ASN A 218 -8.79 -5.54 17.01
C ASN A 218 -9.79 -4.38 17.12
N SER A 219 -9.51 -3.36 17.93
CA SER A 219 -10.37 -2.17 18.05
C SER A 219 -10.50 -1.41 16.72
N GLU A 220 -9.42 -1.30 15.95
CA GLU A 220 -9.46 -0.68 14.63
C GLU A 220 -10.19 -1.55 13.58
N ALA A 221 -10.22 -2.88 13.74
CA ALA A 221 -11.05 -3.74 12.91
C ALA A 221 -12.55 -3.54 13.19
N GLU A 222 -12.94 -3.44 14.46
CA GLU A 222 -14.31 -3.12 14.86
C GLU A 222 -14.75 -1.73 14.37
N LYS A 223 -13.89 -0.73 14.55
CA LYS A 223 -14.11 0.63 14.03
C LYS A 223 -14.30 0.62 12.51
N PHE A 224 -13.47 -0.13 11.77
CA PHE A 224 -13.59 -0.25 10.32
C PHE A 224 -14.96 -0.83 9.90
N VAL A 225 -15.43 -1.89 10.55
CA VAL A 225 -16.75 -2.49 10.26
C VAL A 225 -17.88 -1.51 10.55
N ASN A 226 -17.79 -0.74 11.64
CA ASN A 226 -18.77 0.29 11.99
C ASN A 226 -18.79 1.46 10.99
N LEU A 227 -17.66 1.82 10.41
CA LEU A 227 -17.56 2.85 9.37
C LEU A 227 -18.16 2.39 8.03
N PHE A 228 -18.10 1.09 7.74
CA PHE A 228 -18.52 0.52 6.47
C PHE A 228 -19.52 -0.63 6.63
N PRO A 229 -20.70 -0.35 7.23
CA PRO A 229 -21.70 -1.38 7.51
C PRO A 229 -22.19 -2.02 6.20
N GLY A 230 -22.24 -3.35 6.19
CA GLY A 230 -22.65 -4.12 5.00
C GLY A 230 -21.60 -4.33 3.94
N TYR A 231 -20.41 -3.67 4.06
CA TYR A 231 -19.27 -3.84 3.15
C TYR A 231 -18.06 -4.47 3.82
N ALA A 232 -18.00 -4.44 5.14
CA ALA A 232 -16.95 -5.09 5.91
C ALA A 232 -17.56 -5.95 7.03
N SER A 233 -16.87 -7.04 7.35
CA SER A 233 -17.18 -7.91 8.48
C SER A 233 -15.89 -8.45 9.10
N ILE A 234 -16.01 -9.04 10.29
CA ILE A 234 -14.88 -9.57 11.06
C ILE A 234 -14.88 -11.10 10.99
N ALA A 235 -13.70 -11.68 10.68
CA ALA A 235 -13.41 -13.08 10.93
C ALA A 235 -12.43 -13.19 12.11
N LYS A 236 -12.68 -14.11 13.02
CA LYS A 236 -11.75 -14.45 14.10
C LYS A 236 -10.71 -15.42 13.59
N LYS A 237 -9.42 -15.09 13.72
CA LYS A 237 -8.33 -15.98 13.37
C LYS A 237 -7.49 -16.27 14.60
N GLU A 238 -7.44 -17.56 14.97
CA GLU A 238 -6.53 -17.99 16.01
C GLU A 238 -5.09 -17.94 15.48
N TYR A 239 -4.24 -17.27 16.22
CA TYR A 239 -2.81 -17.19 15.87
C TYR A 239 -2.14 -18.48 16.35
N ASN A 240 -1.88 -19.41 15.43
CA ASN A 240 -1.16 -20.64 15.72
C ASN A 240 0.33 -20.34 15.94
N LYS A 241 0.83 -20.55 17.18
CA LYS A 241 2.22 -20.31 17.61
C LYS A 241 3.32 -20.96 16.75
N LYS A 242 2.98 -21.90 15.87
CA LYS A 242 3.96 -22.62 15.04
C LYS A 242 4.53 -21.83 13.86
N THR A 243 3.97 -20.68 13.51
CA THR A 243 4.43 -19.85 12.39
C THR A 243 5.08 -18.53 12.81
N SER A 244 5.06 -18.19 14.10
CA SER A 244 5.66 -16.96 14.63
C SER A 244 7.00 -17.30 15.32
N LYS A 245 8.10 -16.72 14.84
CA LYS A 245 9.41 -16.76 15.51
C LYS A 245 9.49 -15.85 16.73
N SER A 246 8.40 -15.21 17.13
CA SER A 246 8.36 -14.37 18.33
C SER A 246 7.94 -15.21 19.53
N ASP A 247 8.77 -15.24 20.56
CA ASP A 247 8.53 -15.89 21.86
C ASP A 247 7.41 -15.28 22.71
N LYS A 248 6.46 -14.56 22.11
CA LYS A 248 5.33 -14.01 22.84
C LYS A 248 4.28 -15.06 23.09
N LYS A 249 4.20 -15.47 24.34
CA LYS A 249 3.40 -16.55 24.94
C LYS A 249 1.86 -16.32 24.99
N ASP A 250 1.28 -15.37 24.27
CA ASP A 250 -0.14 -15.12 24.33
C ASP A 250 -0.84 -15.55 23.03
N SER A 251 -1.77 -16.50 23.15
CA SER A 251 -2.74 -16.88 22.11
C SER A 251 -3.78 -15.77 21.93
N ALA A 252 -3.36 -14.64 21.38
CA ALA A 252 -4.28 -13.55 21.12
C ALA A 252 -5.11 -13.84 19.89
N ILE A 253 -6.41 -13.80 20.02
CA ILE A 253 -7.34 -13.83 18.89
C ILE A 253 -7.15 -12.53 18.12
N ARG A 254 -6.79 -12.65 16.84
CA ARG A 254 -6.67 -11.52 15.93
C ARG A 254 -7.92 -11.43 15.07
N LEU A 255 -8.51 -10.24 15.00
CA LEU A 255 -9.63 -9.94 14.15
C LEU A 255 -9.13 -9.57 12.74
N GLU A 256 -9.53 -10.35 11.74
CA GLU A 256 -9.25 -10.09 10.33
C GLU A 256 -10.48 -9.50 9.65
N LEU A 257 -10.26 -8.59 8.70
CA LEU A 257 -11.33 -7.98 7.91
C LEU A 257 -11.63 -8.82 6.66
N ILE A 258 -12.92 -9.07 6.45
CA ILE A 258 -13.48 -9.53 5.18
C ILE A 258 -14.18 -8.33 4.56
N VAL A 259 -13.78 -7.93 3.35
CA VAL A 259 -14.33 -6.77 2.65
C VAL A 259 -14.98 -7.18 1.34
N GLN A 260 -16.18 -6.68 1.09
CA GLN A 260 -16.98 -6.93 -0.09
C GLN A 260 -16.68 -5.91 -1.20
N TRP A 261 -15.47 -6.02 -1.79
CA TRP A 261 -14.95 -5.06 -2.76
C TRP A 261 -15.86 -4.87 -3.97
N GLN A 262 -16.37 -5.98 -4.53
CA GLN A 262 -17.26 -5.97 -5.70
C GLN A 262 -18.57 -5.24 -5.38
N LYS A 263 -19.21 -5.58 -4.26
CA LYS A 263 -20.45 -4.93 -3.79
C LYS A 263 -20.25 -3.42 -3.60
N ALA A 264 -19.12 -3.02 -3.02
CA ALA A 264 -18.81 -1.61 -2.80
C ALA A 264 -18.67 -0.84 -4.13
N LEU A 265 -18.01 -1.42 -5.14
CA LEU A 265 -17.88 -0.80 -6.44
C LEU A 265 -19.22 -0.69 -7.18
N GLU A 266 -20.03 -1.73 -7.14
CA GLU A 266 -21.36 -1.75 -7.78
C GLU A 266 -22.26 -0.64 -7.21
N GLU A 267 -22.33 -0.54 -5.88
CA GLU A 267 -23.11 0.50 -5.20
C GLU A 267 -22.58 1.90 -5.50
N GLY A 268 -21.25 2.11 -5.38
CA GLY A 268 -20.63 3.40 -5.68
C GLY A 268 -20.84 3.82 -7.13
N THR A 269 -20.76 2.88 -8.05
CA THR A 269 -21.00 3.15 -9.48
C THR A 269 -22.45 3.57 -9.73
N ARG A 270 -23.42 2.93 -9.07
CA ARG A 270 -24.84 3.29 -9.12
C ARG A 270 -25.05 4.72 -8.62
N VAL A 271 -24.56 5.01 -7.41
CA VAL A 271 -24.69 6.34 -6.80
C VAL A 271 -24.05 7.45 -7.63
N ARG A 272 -22.92 7.16 -8.27
CA ARG A 272 -22.23 8.13 -9.12
C ARG A 272 -22.99 8.43 -10.41
N LYS A 273 -23.60 7.42 -11.03
CA LYS A 273 -24.46 7.61 -12.23
C LYS A 273 -25.70 8.43 -11.93
N ASP A 274 -26.31 8.24 -10.75
CA ASP A 274 -27.52 8.98 -10.35
C ASP A 274 -27.24 10.47 -10.06
N LYS A 275 -25.97 10.88 -9.93
CA LYS A 275 -25.53 12.26 -9.70
C LYS A 275 -25.10 13.00 -10.97
N GLN A 276 -24.94 12.30 -12.09
CA GLN A 276 -24.59 12.87 -13.38
C GLN A 276 -25.83 13.13 -14.25
#